data_36fecd98fcff3e40aabd55bb7b84cd4b
#
_entry.id   36fecd98fcff3e40aabd55bb7b84cd4b
#
_cell.length_a   1.000
_cell.length_b   1.000
_cell.length_c   1.000
_cell.angle_alpha   90.00
_cell.angle_beta   90.00
_cell.angle_gamma   90.00
#
_symmetry.space_group_name_H-M   'P 1'
#
loop_
_entity.id
_entity.type
_entity.pdbx_description
1 polymer ?
#
loop_
_entity_poly.entity_id
_entity_poly.type
_entity_poly.pdbx_seq_one_letter_code
_entity_poly.pdbx_strand_id
1 'polypeptide(L)'
;MKKTLVLILAGLIALSAAACNNNDDNNSKSENNNSAISSVESKEESKADESSAEESKEEESSEVVAAEKVSDPYEVLTKTWSNFADDEKFAAIGGDMTEENLTDGAPGKYTLDDASNVEYALSLPSAQFDNVDSAASLMHMMNANTFTCAAFHVKEGVEVEEFTKAVRDFIQAKQWMCGFPEKVAVYVVGECVVYCYGHNPLMGYFKNHLTEAYPDVSVAYYEDIDF
;
A
#
# COMPACT_ATOMS: atom_id res chain seq x y z
N MET A 1 57.94 -4.46 12.41
CA MET A 1 57.67 -3.82 13.71
C MET A 1 57.32 -2.36 13.45
N LYS A 2 56.04 -2.01 13.40
CA LYS A 2 55.56 -0.62 13.49
C LYS A 2 54.29 -0.65 14.35
N LYS A 3 54.40 -0.07 15.54
CA LYS A 3 53.34 0.03 16.55
C LYS A 3 52.46 1.21 16.16
N THR A 4 51.17 0.98 15.95
CA THR A 4 50.17 2.04 15.73
C THR A 4 49.42 2.28 17.03
N LEU A 5 49.51 3.50 17.51
CA LEU A 5 48.96 4.05 18.74
C LEU A 5 47.44 4.32 18.54
N VAL A 6 46.59 3.71 19.37
CA VAL A 6 45.14 3.97 19.41
C VAL A 6 44.90 5.08 20.44
N LEU A 7 44.37 6.20 19.97
CA LEU A 7 43.88 7.33 20.80
C LEU A 7 42.37 7.13 21.03
N ILE A 8 42.02 6.87 22.30
CA ILE A 8 40.62 6.83 22.76
C ILE A 8 40.24 8.27 23.15
N LEU A 9 39.29 8.83 22.46
CA LEU A 9 38.67 10.11 22.82
C LEU A 9 37.34 9.86 23.53
N ALA A 10 37.33 10.06 24.85
CA ALA A 10 36.11 10.01 25.66
C ALA A 10 35.41 11.38 25.60
N GLY A 11 34.25 11.43 25.01
CA GLY A 11 33.38 12.63 24.99
C GLY A 11 32.21 12.48 25.96
N LEU A 12 32.19 13.29 27.00
CA LEU A 12 31.09 13.48 27.93
C LEU A 12 29.99 14.30 27.24
N ILE A 13 28.79 13.76 27.18
CA ILE A 13 27.58 14.53 26.78
C ILE A 13 26.72 14.74 28.01
N ALA A 14 26.55 15.99 28.38
CA ALA A 14 25.69 16.44 29.46
C ALA A 14 24.22 16.39 29.08
N LEU A 15 23.38 15.81 29.96
CA LEU A 15 21.92 15.87 29.88
C LEU A 15 21.44 17.27 30.24
N SER A 16 20.61 17.86 29.39
CA SER A 16 19.74 18.97 29.75
C SER A 16 18.27 18.54 29.62
N ALA A 17 17.63 18.37 30.77
CA ALA A 17 16.18 18.21 30.88
C ALA A 17 15.53 19.61 30.82
N ALA A 18 14.61 19.81 29.89
CA ALA A 18 13.67 20.92 29.90
C ALA A 18 12.26 20.40 30.03
N ALA A 19 11.68 20.56 31.21
CA ALA A 19 10.27 20.36 31.49
C ALA A 19 9.48 21.60 31.04
N CYS A 20 8.50 21.43 30.18
CA CYS A 20 7.45 22.42 29.97
C CYS A 20 6.11 21.83 30.39
N ASN A 21 5.65 22.30 31.53
CA ASN A 21 4.30 22.14 32.06
C ASN A 21 3.44 23.30 31.51
N ASN A 22 2.36 23.00 30.82
CA ASN A 22 1.28 23.94 30.60
C ASN A 22 -0.06 23.25 30.80
N ASN A 23 -0.61 23.58 31.95
CA ASN A 23 -2.02 23.44 32.29
C ASN A 23 -2.74 24.67 31.72
N ASP A 24 -3.82 24.47 31.00
CA ASP A 24 -4.90 25.44 30.92
C ASP A 24 -6.25 24.72 30.75
N ASP A 25 -7.00 24.77 31.86
CA ASP A 25 -8.42 24.49 31.93
C ASP A 25 -9.19 25.56 31.13
N ASN A 26 -10.13 25.13 30.29
CA ASN A 26 -11.32 25.95 30.08
C ASN A 26 -12.57 25.08 29.78
N ASN A 27 -13.43 25.13 30.76
CA ASN A 27 -14.78 24.63 30.85
C ASN A 27 -15.74 25.54 30.05
N SER A 28 -16.56 24.98 29.16
CA SER A 28 -17.85 25.60 28.82
C SER A 28 -18.88 24.58 28.40
N LYS A 29 -19.87 24.43 29.26
CA LYS A 29 -21.18 23.81 29.05
C LYS A 29 -22.02 24.63 28.07
N SER A 30 -22.80 23.91 27.24
CA SER A 30 -24.21 24.28 26.90
C SER A 30 -24.81 23.11 26.12
N GLU A 31 -25.64 22.36 26.65
CA GLU A 31 -27.08 22.15 26.73
C GLU A 31 -27.82 22.12 25.38
N ASN A 32 -28.29 20.90 25.07
CA ASN A 32 -29.67 20.48 24.77
C ASN A 32 -30.45 21.22 23.68
N ASN A 33 -30.89 20.49 22.65
CA ASN A 33 -32.32 20.36 22.41
C ASN A 33 -32.67 19.19 21.46
N ASN A 34 -33.61 18.48 21.97
CA ASN A 34 -34.41 17.39 21.48
C ASN A 34 -35.46 17.87 20.48
N SER A 35 -35.71 17.17 19.40
CA SER A 35 -37.07 17.01 18.87
C SER A 35 -37.18 15.83 17.92
N ALA A 36 -38.10 15.02 18.28
CA ALA A 36 -38.57 13.80 17.67
C ALA A 36 -39.69 14.05 16.61
N ILE A 37 -40.08 12.94 15.94
CA ILE A 37 -41.36 12.64 15.24
C ILE A 37 -41.36 13.08 13.75
N SER A 38 -41.69 12.23 12.75
CA SER A 38 -42.79 11.30 12.64
C SER A 38 -42.67 10.43 11.37
N SER A 39 -43.11 9.22 11.51
CA SER A 39 -43.49 8.22 10.53
C SER A 39 -44.47 8.74 9.46
N VAL A 40 -44.37 8.23 8.21
CA VAL A 40 -45.52 7.76 7.45
C VAL A 40 -45.14 6.65 6.47
N GLU A 41 -45.80 5.56 6.62
CA GLU A 41 -45.91 4.37 5.82
C GLU A 41 -46.84 4.63 4.64
N SER A 42 -46.56 4.09 3.44
CA SER A 42 -47.58 3.72 2.48
C SER A 42 -47.09 2.67 1.50
N LYS A 43 -47.82 1.56 1.53
CA LYS A 43 -47.92 0.46 0.59
C LYS A 43 -48.69 0.87 -0.67
N GLU A 44 -48.41 0.17 -1.77
CA GLU A 44 -49.28 -0.56 -2.71
C GLU A 44 -48.53 -0.74 -4.04
N GLU A 45 -48.18 -1.91 -4.46
CA GLU A 45 -48.88 -3.02 -5.16
C GLU A 45 -49.59 -2.64 -6.47
N SER A 46 -49.09 -3.10 -7.63
CA SER A 46 -49.83 -3.85 -8.66
C SER A 46 -49.07 -4.08 -9.96
N LYS A 47 -48.94 -5.34 -10.30
CA LYS A 47 -49.34 -6.17 -11.44
C LYS A 47 -48.71 -5.93 -12.81
N ALA A 48 -48.03 -6.99 -13.18
CA ALA A 48 -47.92 -7.76 -14.43
C ALA A 48 -48.66 -7.27 -15.71
N ASP A 49 -47.95 -7.30 -16.83
CA ASP A 49 -48.47 -7.90 -18.04
C ASP A 49 -47.36 -8.49 -18.93
N GLU A 50 -47.72 -9.57 -19.57
CA GLU A 50 -46.94 -10.55 -20.31
C GLU A 50 -47.14 -10.26 -21.81
N SER A 51 -46.10 -10.27 -22.66
CA SER A 51 -46.20 -10.64 -24.08
C SER A 51 -44.84 -10.83 -24.71
N SER A 52 -44.45 -12.08 -24.91
CA SER A 52 -44.25 -12.91 -26.09
C SER A 52 -43.36 -12.37 -27.22
N ALA A 53 -42.25 -13.10 -27.40
CA ALA A 53 -41.59 -13.64 -28.58
C ALA A 53 -41.17 -12.71 -29.74
N GLU A 54 -39.88 -12.73 -30.09
CA GLU A 54 -39.40 -13.46 -31.27
C GLU A 54 -37.88 -13.53 -31.30
N GLU A 55 -37.42 -14.68 -31.71
CA GLU A 55 -36.10 -15.22 -31.88
C GLU A 55 -35.40 -14.55 -33.06
N SER A 56 -34.19 -14.02 -32.87
CA SER A 56 -33.18 -13.98 -33.93
C SER A 56 -31.82 -14.27 -33.37
N LYS A 57 -31.33 -15.48 -33.71
CA LYS A 57 -29.96 -15.91 -33.59
C LYS A 57 -29.07 -15.03 -34.44
N GLU A 58 -28.19 -14.28 -33.80
CA GLU A 58 -26.90 -13.92 -34.35
C GLU A 58 -25.86 -14.62 -33.50
N GLU A 59 -25.19 -15.57 -34.15
CA GLU A 59 -23.95 -16.18 -33.63
C GLU A 59 -22.85 -15.13 -33.71
N GLU A 60 -22.67 -14.34 -32.66
CA GLU A 60 -21.45 -13.56 -32.47
C GLU A 60 -20.42 -14.49 -31.85
N SER A 61 -19.49 -14.93 -32.70
CA SER A 61 -18.24 -15.57 -32.29
C SER A 61 -17.47 -14.60 -31.43
N SER A 62 -17.69 -14.62 -30.13
CA SER A 62 -16.79 -13.96 -29.20
C SER A 62 -15.50 -14.78 -29.18
N GLU A 63 -14.48 -14.31 -29.91
CA GLU A 63 -13.10 -14.60 -29.56
C GLU A 63 -12.94 -14.23 -28.09
N VAL A 64 -12.82 -15.24 -27.25
CA VAL A 64 -12.34 -15.09 -25.88
C VAL A 64 -10.86 -14.71 -26.04
N VAL A 65 -10.59 -13.40 -26.13
CA VAL A 65 -9.26 -12.86 -25.91
C VAL A 65 -8.93 -13.25 -24.47
N ALA A 66 -8.05 -14.23 -24.31
CA ALA A 66 -7.51 -14.57 -23.01
C ALA A 66 -6.98 -13.24 -22.42
N ALA A 67 -7.58 -12.79 -21.33
CA ALA A 67 -7.12 -11.58 -20.66
C ALA A 67 -5.63 -11.78 -20.35
N GLU A 68 -4.80 -10.87 -20.87
CA GLU A 68 -3.36 -10.94 -20.68
C GLU A 68 -3.12 -10.90 -19.17
N LYS A 69 -2.48 -11.93 -18.63
CA LYS A 69 -2.28 -12.09 -17.19
C LYS A 69 -1.30 -11.02 -16.72
N VAL A 70 -1.71 -10.18 -15.79
CA VAL A 70 -0.85 -9.11 -15.25
C VAL A 70 0.34 -9.73 -14.53
N SER A 71 1.56 -9.47 -15.00
CA SER A 71 2.80 -10.07 -14.50
C SER A 71 3.95 -9.07 -14.30
N ASP A 72 3.84 -7.83 -14.79
CA ASP A 72 4.87 -6.80 -14.61
C ASP A 72 4.54 -5.88 -13.41
N PRO A 73 5.30 -5.98 -12.29
CA PRO A 73 5.08 -5.15 -11.10
C PRO A 73 5.29 -3.65 -11.36
N TYR A 74 6.16 -3.29 -12.31
CA TYR A 74 6.38 -1.89 -12.69
C TYR A 74 5.15 -1.33 -13.43
N GLU A 75 4.56 -2.10 -14.33
CA GLU A 75 3.32 -1.70 -15.00
C GLU A 75 2.19 -1.52 -14.00
N VAL A 76 2.06 -2.45 -13.02
CA VAL A 76 1.03 -2.36 -11.98
C VAL A 76 1.13 -1.03 -11.22
N LEU A 77 2.31 -0.68 -10.73
CA LEU A 77 2.48 0.58 -9.99
C LEU A 77 2.32 1.81 -10.88
N THR A 78 2.84 1.78 -12.11
CA THR A 78 2.77 2.91 -13.06
C THR A 78 1.33 3.21 -13.45
N LYS A 79 0.54 2.19 -13.77
CA LYS A 79 -0.87 2.34 -14.11
C LYS A 79 -1.68 2.86 -12.92
N THR A 80 -1.43 2.33 -11.73
CA THR A 80 -2.06 2.82 -10.49
C THR A 80 -1.72 4.28 -10.24
N TRP A 81 -0.43 4.65 -10.32
CA TRP A 81 0.04 6.01 -10.10
C TRP A 81 -0.50 7.02 -11.12
N SER A 82 -0.72 6.59 -12.36
CA SER A 82 -1.28 7.45 -13.41
C SER A 82 -2.72 7.89 -13.14
N ASN A 83 -3.46 7.16 -12.30
CA ASN A 83 -4.84 7.49 -11.93
C ASN A 83 -4.92 8.53 -10.79
N PHE A 84 -3.81 8.76 -10.07
CA PHE A 84 -3.79 9.79 -9.01
C PHE A 84 -4.05 11.18 -9.60
N ALA A 85 -4.99 11.91 -9.02
CA ALA A 85 -5.18 13.32 -9.31
C ALA A 85 -3.98 14.14 -8.85
N ASP A 86 -3.77 15.33 -9.43
CA ASP A 86 -2.58 16.13 -9.13
C ASP A 86 -2.50 16.57 -7.66
N ASP A 87 -3.64 16.76 -6.99
CA ASP A 87 -3.73 17.12 -5.58
C ASP A 87 -3.64 15.91 -4.61
N GLU A 88 -3.71 14.68 -5.13
CA GLU A 88 -3.49 13.45 -4.37
C GLU A 88 -2.04 12.98 -4.44
N LYS A 89 -1.29 13.42 -5.47
CA LYS A 89 0.12 13.07 -5.64
C LYS A 89 0.98 13.68 -4.55
N PHE A 90 1.88 12.88 -4.04
CA PHE A 90 2.89 13.29 -3.06
C PHE A 90 4.28 13.36 -3.71
N ALA A 91 5.25 13.95 -2.99
CA ALA A 91 6.65 13.90 -3.40
C ALA A 91 7.13 12.43 -3.36
N ALA A 92 7.10 11.79 -4.51
CA ALA A 92 7.37 10.37 -4.68
C ALA A 92 8.77 10.12 -5.22
N ILE A 93 9.30 8.94 -4.93
CA ILE A 93 10.51 8.38 -5.54
C ILE A 93 10.27 6.89 -5.73
N GLY A 94 10.74 6.34 -6.83
CA GLY A 94 10.62 4.91 -7.14
C GLY A 94 11.94 4.30 -7.58
N GLY A 95 11.97 2.96 -7.56
CA GLY A 95 13.13 2.18 -7.94
C GLY A 95 14.15 1.96 -6.82
N ASP A 96 15.27 1.35 -7.17
CA ASP A 96 16.46 1.32 -6.32
C ASP A 96 17.26 2.63 -6.49
N MET A 97 18.29 2.85 -5.67
CA MET A 97 19.07 4.08 -5.68
C MET A 97 20.15 4.10 -6.80
N THR A 98 20.03 3.27 -7.81
CA THR A 98 20.92 3.28 -8.98
C THR A 98 20.50 4.36 -9.99
N GLU A 99 21.44 4.86 -10.79
CA GLU A 99 21.14 5.85 -11.84
C GLU A 99 20.16 5.30 -12.90
N GLU A 100 20.10 3.99 -13.08
CA GLU A 100 19.26 3.34 -14.08
C GLU A 100 17.79 3.25 -13.65
N ASN A 101 17.54 2.95 -12.36
CA ASN A 101 16.20 2.62 -11.86
C ASN A 101 15.58 3.73 -11.02
N LEU A 102 16.38 4.70 -10.55
CA LEU A 102 15.87 5.81 -9.75
C LEU A 102 14.91 6.67 -10.57
N THR A 103 13.68 6.77 -10.13
CA THR A 103 12.63 7.55 -10.79
C THR A 103 12.09 8.60 -9.83
N ASP A 104 12.30 9.87 -10.18
CA ASP A 104 11.76 11.01 -9.42
C ASP A 104 10.28 11.24 -9.77
N GLY A 105 9.45 11.41 -8.76
CA GLY A 105 8.02 11.70 -8.91
C GLY A 105 7.15 10.53 -9.39
N ALA A 106 7.67 9.31 -9.52
CA ALA A 106 6.94 8.17 -10.06
C ALA A 106 7.46 6.82 -9.55
N PRO A 107 6.74 5.69 -9.79
CA PRO A 107 7.26 4.36 -9.55
C PRO A 107 8.51 4.07 -10.37
N GLY A 108 9.40 3.21 -9.86
CA GLY A 108 10.59 2.75 -10.53
C GLY A 108 10.81 1.24 -10.37
N LYS A 109 11.57 0.65 -11.30
CA LYS A 109 11.98 -0.76 -11.22
C LYS A 109 12.96 -0.94 -10.06
N TYR A 110 12.89 -2.09 -9.41
CA TYR A 110 13.77 -2.41 -8.29
C TYR A 110 14.57 -3.68 -8.57
N THR A 111 15.89 -3.60 -8.47
CA THR A 111 16.79 -4.73 -8.70
C THR A 111 16.76 -5.71 -7.53
N LEU A 112 16.60 -6.99 -7.82
CA LEU A 112 16.63 -8.08 -6.84
C LEU A 112 18.05 -8.68 -6.79
N ASP A 113 19.02 -7.97 -6.22
CA ASP A 113 20.44 -8.36 -6.14
C ASP A 113 20.83 -8.95 -4.78
N ASP A 114 20.23 -8.49 -3.71
CA ASP A 114 20.53 -8.93 -2.34
C ASP A 114 19.27 -8.95 -1.47
N ALA A 115 19.01 -10.11 -0.85
CA ALA A 115 17.80 -10.30 -0.03
C ALA A 115 17.73 -9.34 1.16
N SER A 116 18.87 -9.02 1.78
CA SER A 116 18.92 -8.12 2.95
C SER A 116 18.65 -6.67 2.55
N ASN A 117 19.12 -6.26 1.38
CA ASN A 117 18.82 -4.92 0.82
C ASN A 117 17.34 -4.78 0.52
N VAL A 118 16.73 -5.78 -0.11
CA VAL A 118 15.29 -5.79 -0.45
C VAL A 118 14.43 -5.83 0.82
N GLU A 119 14.82 -6.63 1.82
CA GLU A 119 14.14 -6.65 3.12
C GLU A 119 14.21 -5.29 3.82
N TYR A 120 15.38 -4.69 3.85
CA TYR A 120 15.57 -3.37 4.47
C TYR A 120 14.78 -2.27 3.78
N ALA A 121 14.87 -2.18 2.46
CA ALA A 121 14.29 -1.10 1.67
C ALA A 121 12.78 -1.27 1.44
N LEU A 122 12.35 -2.48 1.10
CA LEU A 122 10.98 -2.76 0.67
C LEU A 122 10.17 -3.55 1.71
N SER A 123 10.79 -4.06 2.78
CA SER A 123 10.14 -4.90 3.79
C SER A 123 9.63 -6.25 3.25
N LEU A 124 10.27 -6.79 2.20
CA LEU A 124 10.08 -8.18 1.80
C LEU A 124 10.87 -9.08 2.75
N PRO A 125 10.25 -10.03 3.48
CA PRO A 125 11.02 -10.95 4.31
C PRO A 125 12.09 -11.70 3.49
N SER A 126 13.33 -11.77 3.95
CA SER A 126 14.42 -12.45 3.22
C SER A 126 14.07 -13.90 2.87
N ALA A 127 13.25 -14.57 3.68
CA ALA A 127 12.75 -15.92 3.40
C ALA A 127 11.84 -16.02 2.17
N GLN A 128 11.31 -14.88 1.70
CA GLN A 128 10.45 -14.80 0.51
C GLN A 128 11.21 -14.34 -0.74
N PHE A 129 12.49 -14.00 -0.62
CA PHE A 129 13.29 -13.44 -1.70
C PHE A 129 13.38 -14.37 -2.92
N ASP A 130 13.55 -15.67 -2.71
CA ASP A 130 13.64 -16.65 -3.79
C ASP A 130 12.29 -16.92 -4.49
N ASN A 131 11.19 -16.44 -3.92
CA ASN A 131 9.84 -16.61 -4.45
C ASN A 131 9.44 -15.52 -5.46
N VAL A 132 10.27 -14.53 -5.68
CA VAL A 132 10.02 -13.41 -6.60
C VAL A 132 11.13 -13.30 -7.64
N ASP A 133 10.86 -12.70 -8.80
CA ASP A 133 11.84 -12.53 -9.87
C ASP A 133 11.87 -11.14 -10.50
N SER A 134 10.91 -10.30 -10.21
CA SER A 134 10.93 -8.88 -10.56
C SER A 134 10.24 -8.03 -9.52
N ALA A 135 10.61 -6.76 -9.44
CA ALA A 135 10.10 -5.83 -8.45
C ALA A 135 10.03 -4.39 -8.97
N ALA A 136 9.13 -3.63 -8.35
CA ALA A 136 9.02 -2.18 -8.49
C ALA A 136 8.66 -1.55 -7.15
N SER A 137 8.97 -0.27 -6.99
CA SER A 137 8.67 0.47 -5.77
C SER A 137 8.14 1.88 -6.03
N LEU A 138 7.40 2.39 -5.05
CA LEU A 138 6.95 3.77 -4.97
C LEU A 138 6.96 4.18 -3.49
N MET A 139 7.73 5.20 -3.15
CA MET A 139 7.89 5.64 -1.77
C MET A 139 7.72 7.16 -1.65
N HIS A 140 7.35 7.61 -0.45
CA HIS A 140 7.37 9.03 -0.14
C HIS A 140 8.83 9.49 0.05
N MET A 141 9.30 10.41 -0.80
CA MET A 141 10.70 10.84 -0.87
C MET A 141 11.27 11.36 0.44
N MET A 142 10.46 12.09 1.24
CA MET A 142 10.95 12.71 2.47
C MET A 142 10.95 11.77 3.67
N ASN A 143 10.04 10.80 3.71
CA ASN A 143 9.93 9.83 4.80
C ASN A 143 9.19 8.57 4.30
N ALA A 144 9.92 7.48 4.12
CA ALA A 144 9.37 6.20 3.67
C ALA A 144 8.25 5.65 4.57
N ASN A 145 8.26 5.94 5.87
CA ASN A 145 7.19 5.52 6.78
C ASN A 145 5.86 6.27 6.55
N THR A 146 5.88 7.40 5.84
CA THR A 146 4.67 8.11 5.41
C THR A 146 3.93 7.34 4.33
N PHE A 147 4.67 6.72 3.41
CA PHE A 147 4.15 5.80 2.41
C PHE A 147 5.30 5.02 1.76
N THR A 148 5.22 3.73 1.78
CA THR A 148 6.04 2.81 0.98
C THR A 148 5.13 1.78 0.34
N CYS A 149 5.31 1.59 -0.96
CA CYS A 149 4.67 0.56 -1.74
C CYS A 149 5.71 -0.22 -2.52
N ALA A 150 5.58 -1.54 -2.52
CA ALA A 150 6.35 -2.44 -3.34
C ALA A 150 5.42 -3.41 -4.08
N ALA A 151 5.77 -3.73 -5.30
CA ALA A 151 5.13 -4.73 -6.11
C ALA A 151 6.15 -5.76 -6.55
N PHE A 152 5.77 -7.03 -6.52
CA PHE A 152 6.63 -8.17 -6.90
C PHE A 152 5.86 -9.10 -7.82
N HIS A 153 6.51 -9.59 -8.85
CA HIS A 153 6.05 -10.76 -9.57
C HIS A 153 6.42 -12.00 -8.76
N VAL A 154 5.40 -12.80 -8.44
CA VAL A 154 5.55 -14.03 -7.64
C VAL A 154 5.67 -15.21 -8.59
N LYS A 155 6.72 -16.01 -8.41
CA LYS A 155 7.03 -17.16 -9.26
C LYS A 155 5.92 -18.21 -9.22
N GLU A 156 5.77 -18.92 -10.32
CA GLU A 156 4.84 -20.06 -10.41
C GLU A 156 5.16 -21.14 -9.35
N GLY A 157 4.09 -21.68 -8.74
CA GLY A 157 4.18 -22.70 -7.70
C GLY A 157 4.37 -22.17 -6.29
N VAL A 158 4.44 -20.85 -6.09
CA VAL A 158 4.43 -20.24 -4.76
C VAL A 158 2.99 -20.12 -4.26
N GLU A 159 2.76 -20.54 -3.01
CA GLU A 159 1.47 -20.37 -2.35
C GLU A 159 1.24 -18.89 -2.00
N VAL A 160 0.44 -18.19 -2.81
CA VAL A 160 0.22 -16.74 -2.71
C VAL A 160 -0.36 -16.33 -1.35
N GLU A 161 -1.22 -17.15 -0.74
CA GLU A 161 -1.77 -16.86 0.58
C GLU A 161 -0.69 -16.88 1.67
N GLU A 162 0.24 -17.84 1.61
CA GLU A 162 1.37 -17.91 2.55
C GLU A 162 2.34 -16.75 2.32
N PHE A 163 2.60 -16.39 1.06
CA PHE A 163 3.43 -15.25 0.71
C PHE A 163 2.85 -13.93 1.23
N THR A 164 1.58 -13.66 0.96
CA THR A 164 0.91 -12.42 1.40
C THR A 164 0.84 -12.33 2.91
N LYS A 165 0.59 -13.47 3.59
CA LYS A 165 0.61 -13.55 5.05
C LYS A 165 2.00 -13.26 5.61
N ALA A 166 3.06 -13.83 5.04
CA ALA A 166 4.43 -13.61 5.50
C ALA A 166 4.84 -12.13 5.40
N VAL A 167 4.49 -11.46 4.30
CA VAL A 167 4.74 -10.03 4.09
C VAL A 167 3.97 -9.20 5.13
N ARG A 168 2.69 -9.46 5.30
CA ARG A 168 1.84 -8.76 6.27
C ARG A 168 2.38 -8.91 7.70
N ASP A 169 2.70 -10.14 8.12
CA ASP A 169 3.19 -10.42 9.47
C ASP A 169 4.55 -9.76 9.72
N PHE A 170 5.41 -9.72 8.71
CA PHE A 170 6.71 -9.05 8.79
C PHE A 170 6.55 -7.53 9.00
N ILE A 171 5.65 -6.89 8.25
CA ILE A 171 5.40 -5.44 8.39
C ILE A 171 4.76 -5.14 9.75
N GLN A 172 3.83 -5.97 10.22
CA GLN A 172 3.22 -5.82 11.55
C GLN A 172 4.23 -5.98 12.69
N ALA A 173 5.21 -6.87 12.54
CA ALA A 173 6.24 -7.11 13.55
C ALA A 173 7.40 -6.09 13.50
N LYS A 174 7.42 -5.20 12.50
CA LYS A 174 8.52 -4.26 12.31
C LYS A 174 8.57 -3.22 13.44
N GLN A 175 9.77 -2.98 13.96
CA GLN A 175 9.98 -1.92 14.95
C GLN A 175 10.18 -0.57 14.25
N TRP A 176 9.22 0.31 14.43
CA TRP A 176 9.23 1.64 13.84
C TRP A 176 9.94 2.63 14.77
N MET A 177 10.90 3.41 14.24
CA MET A 177 11.70 4.32 15.05
C MET A 177 11.41 5.80 14.77
N CYS A 178 11.12 6.18 13.52
CA CYS A 178 10.89 7.57 13.12
C CYS A 178 9.69 7.63 12.17
N GLY A 179 8.54 7.99 12.70
CA GLY A 179 7.27 7.89 12.00
C GLY A 179 6.66 6.48 12.17
N PHE A 180 5.39 6.45 12.43
CA PHE A 180 4.64 5.23 12.71
C PHE A 180 3.56 5.11 11.65
N PRO A 181 3.71 4.25 10.64
CA PRO A 181 2.67 4.08 9.62
C PRO A 181 1.40 3.57 10.25
N GLU A 182 0.26 4.10 9.84
CA GLU A 182 -1.04 3.76 10.43
C GLU A 182 -1.60 2.43 9.93
N LYS A 183 -1.30 2.10 8.66
CA LYS A 183 -1.91 0.95 7.98
C LYS A 183 -0.91 0.14 7.18
N VAL A 184 -1.22 -1.15 7.06
CA VAL A 184 -0.64 -2.07 6.10
C VAL A 184 -1.74 -2.60 5.18
N ALA A 185 -1.41 -2.76 3.90
CA ALA A 185 -2.27 -3.38 2.92
C ALA A 185 -1.49 -4.33 2.01
N VAL A 186 -2.10 -5.44 1.64
CA VAL A 186 -1.55 -6.42 0.70
C VAL A 186 -2.62 -6.78 -0.31
N TYR A 187 -2.28 -6.73 -1.58
CA TYR A 187 -3.16 -6.97 -2.72
C TYR A 187 -2.56 -8.03 -3.65
N VAL A 188 -3.42 -8.74 -4.36
CA VAL A 188 -3.02 -9.66 -5.43
C VAL A 188 -3.61 -9.15 -6.74
N VAL A 189 -2.75 -8.91 -7.73
CA VAL A 189 -3.09 -8.40 -9.06
C VAL A 189 -2.47 -9.32 -10.11
N GLY A 190 -3.25 -10.27 -10.63
CA GLY A 190 -2.73 -11.29 -11.53
C GLY A 190 -1.66 -12.15 -10.87
N GLU A 191 -0.43 -12.12 -11.38
CA GLU A 191 0.75 -12.81 -10.82
C GLU A 191 1.59 -11.92 -9.90
N CYS A 192 1.14 -10.67 -9.68
CA CYS A 192 1.83 -9.73 -8.81
C CYS A 192 1.19 -9.67 -7.42
N VAL A 193 2.03 -9.58 -6.40
CA VAL A 193 1.64 -9.15 -5.05
C VAL A 193 2.12 -7.73 -4.86
N VAL A 194 1.19 -6.85 -4.49
CA VAL A 194 1.43 -5.45 -4.19
C VAL A 194 1.14 -5.22 -2.71
N TYR A 195 2.07 -4.62 -1.99
CA TYR A 195 1.80 -4.23 -0.62
C TYR A 195 2.28 -2.81 -0.36
N CYS A 196 1.62 -2.17 0.56
CA CYS A 196 2.01 -0.85 1.01
C CYS A 196 1.75 -0.69 2.52
N TYR A 197 2.49 0.22 3.11
CA TYR A 197 2.25 0.71 4.45
C TYR A 197 2.46 2.24 4.50
N GLY A 198 1.75 2.89 5.38
CA GLY A 198 1.86 4.35 5.51
C GLY A 198 0.68 4.98 6.23
N HIS A 199 0.54 6.28 6.04
CA HIS A 199 -0.50 7.09 6.65
C HIS A 199 -1.70 7.30 5.74
N ASN A 200 -2.87 7.50 6.33
CA ASN A 200 -3.99 8.12 5.61
C ASN A 200 -3.69 9.62 5.35
N PRO A 201 -4.17 10.22 4.23
CA PRO A 201 -5.06 9.60 3.25
C PRO A 201 -4.36 8.78 2.15
N LEU A 202 -3.00 8.73 2.08
CA LEU A 202 -2.26 8.11 0.97
C LEU A 202 -2.60 6.63 0.77
N MET A 203 -2.77 5.88 1.88
CA MET A 203 -3.21 4.49 1.83
C MET A 203 -4.60 4.32 1.19
N GLY A 204 -5.51 5.26 1.47
CA GLY A 204 -6.84 5.31 0.87
C GLY A 204 -6.80 5.62 -0.62
N TYR A 205 -6.04 6.63 -1.02
CA TYR A 205 -5.85 6.99 -2.44
C TYR A 205 -5.27 5.83 -3.22
N PHE A 206 -4.18 5.23 -2.74
CA PHE A 206 -3.55 4.10 -3.41
C PHE A 206 -4.53 2.93 -3.61
N LYS A 207 -5.27 2.53 -2.57
CA LYS A 207 -6.30 1.49 -2.66
C LYS A 207 -7.33 1.80 -3.74
N ASN A 208 -7.87 3.02 -3.75
CA ASN A 208 -8.91 3.41 -4.71
C ASN A 208 -8.38 3.34 -6.15
N HIS A 209 -7.20 3.91 -6.40
CA HIS A 209 -6.61 3.93 -7.75
C HIS A 209 -6.11 2.58 -8.23
N LEU A 210 -5.64 1.71 -7.31
CA LEU A 210 -5.31 0.33 -7.65
C LEU A 210 -6.58 -0.44 -8.05
N THR A 211 -7.67 -0.28 -7.31
CA THR A 211 -8.95 -0.94 -7.61
C THR A 211 -9.56 -0.42 -8.92
N GLU A 212 -9.40 0.86 -9.21
CA GLU A 212 -9.81 1.46 -10.49
C GLU A 212 -8.99 0.92 -11.66
N ALA A 213 -7.67 0.84 -11.50
CA ALA A 213 -6.75 0.33 -12.52
C ALA A 213 -6.95 -1.19 -12.78
N TYR A 214 -7.27 -1.93 -11.73
CA TYR A 214 -7.40 -3.39 -11.74
C TYR A 214 -8.67 -3.82 -11.00
N PRO A 215 -9.84 -3.85 -11.67
CA PRO A 215 -11.12 -4.18 -11.03
C PRO A 215 -11.17 -5.59 -10.40
N ASP A 216 -10.35 -6.51 -10.91
CA ASP A 216 -10.26 -7.89 -10.41
C ASP A 216 -9.21 -8.07 -9.29
N VAL A 217 -8.67 -6.97 -8.75
CA VAL A 217 -7.70 -7.01 -7.64
C VAL A 217 -8.31 -7.67 -6.40
N SER A 218 -7.58 -8.63 -5.83
CA SER A 218 -7.94 -9.21 -4.54
C SER A 218 -7.25 -8.45 -3.41
N VAL A 219 -8.01 -8.04 -2.40
CA VAL A 219 -7.49 -7.40 -1.18
C VAL A 219 -7.26 -8.50 -0.15
N ALA A 220 -6.02 -8.95 0.01
CA ALA A 220 -5.67 -9.96 1.01
C ALA A 220 -5.70 -9.38 2.42
N TYR A 221 -5.15 -8.17 2.61
CA TYR A 221 -5.13 -7.45 3.90
C TYR A 221 -5.29 -5.95 3.68
N TYR A 222 -6.02 -5.29 4.58
CA TYR A 222 -6.10 -3.84 4.72
C TYR A 222 -6.46 -3.52 6.17
N GLU A 223 -5.47 -3.27 7.01
CA GLU A 223 -5.64 -3.22 8.45
C GLU A 223 -4.73 -2.17 9.10
N ASP A 224 -5.03 -1.83 10.35
CA ASP A 224 -4.18 -0.96 11.16
C ASP A 224 -2.90 -1.70 11.57
N ILE A 225 -1.80 -0.95 11.74
CA ILE A 225 -0.57 -1.49 12.33
C ILE A 225 -0.67 -1.32 13.84
N ASP A 226 -0.52 -2.43 14.56
CA ASP A 226 -0.55 -2.46 16.03
C ASP A 226 0.85 -2.14 16.60
N PHE A 227 0.93 -1.25 17.59
CA PHE A 227 2.17 -0.82 18.26
C PHE A 227 2.20 -1.23 19.72
#